data_e4fd8772f0effef722fbb1d2bf6c2a1d
#
_entry.id   e4fd8772f0effef722fbb1d2bf6c2a1d
#
_cell.length_a   1.000
_cell.length_b   1.000
_cell.length_c   1.000
_cell.angle_alpha   90.00
_cell.angle_beta   90.00
_cell.angle_gamma   90.00
#
_symmetry.space_group_name_H-M   'P 1'
#
loop_
_entity.id
_entity.type
_entity.pdbx_description
1 polymer ?
#
loop_
_entity_poly.entity_id
_entity_poly.type
_entity_poly.pdbx_seq_one_letter_code
_entity_poly.pdbx_strand_id
1 'polypeptide(L)'
;MMKFKKILITVGVCVIGSLSFTGIKADTVPFKTKGQQSVPGVTVVPFNVGSNSIQVKLEPHGYVYTSVNGEKIKVADKEFKLKCTYTDKQIYSDCQDREWKVSGNRADGSGNYTVQLKKPLTEEDIVTLSFADDGNFYFGKLVYESEKKQTEHLQKEQETKEKEYAEGLFKRSIEEENNKTWRDTVRDSFQDTWWNLKSWWSN
;
A
#
# COMPACT_ATOMS: atom_id res chain seq x y z
N MET A 1 -43.51 -66.08 -37.16
CA MET A 1 -43.89 -65.17 -36.01
C MET A 1 -42.61 -64.49 -35.52
N MET A 2 -42.35 -63.31 -36.01
CA MET A 2 -41.18 -62.49 -35.55
C MET A 2 -41.58 -61.51 -34.47
N LYS A 3 -40.98 -61.63 -33.28
CA LYS A 3 -41.21 -60.74 -32.17
C LYS A 3 -40.28 -59.50 -32.29
N PHE A 4 -40.84 -58.34 -32.57
CA PHE A 4 -40.13 -57.10 -32.56
C PHE A 4 -39.91 -56.64 -31.06
N LYS A 5 -38.63 -56.60 -30.64
CA LYS A 5 -38.23 -55.95 -29.38
C LYS A 5 -38.17 -54.45 -29.60
N LYS A 6 -39.03 -53.71 -28.87
CA LYS A 6 -38.98 -52.25 -28.82
C LYS A 6 -37.76 -51.85 -27.98
N ILE A 7 -36.80 -51.15 -28.59
CA ILE A 7 -35.69 -50.50 -27.90
C ILE A 7 -36.17 -49.12 -27.51
N LEU A 8 -36.27 -48.86 -26.20
CA LEU A 8 -36.53 -47.56 -25.64
C LEU A 8 -35.18 -46.80 -25.57
N ILE A 9 -35.01 -45.79 -26.40
CA ILE A 9 -33.87 -44.89 -26.35
C ILE A 9 -34.23 -43.77 -25.38
N THR A 10 -33.66 -43.81 -24.18
CA THR A 10 -33.76 -42.71 -23.20
C THR A 10 -32.75 -41.67 -23.59
N VAL A 11 -33.19 -40.56 -24.16
CA VAL A 11 -32.35 -39.37 -24.39
C VAL A 11 -32.17 -38.65 -23.08
N GLY A 12 -31.02 -38.86 -22.46
CA GLY A 12 -30.62 -38.09 -21.29
C GLY A 12 -30.17 -36.68 -21.72
N VAL A 13 -30.98 -35.67 -21.42
CA VAL A 13 -30.62 -34.28 -21.59
C VAL A 13 -29.66 -33.91 -20.44
N CYS A 14 -28.36 -33.92 -20.70
CA CYS A 14 -27.37 -33.30 -19.81
C CYS A 14 -27.51 -31.77 -19.88
N VAL A 15 -28.20 -31.19 -18.92
CA VAL A 15 -28.15 -29.76 -18.69
C VAL A 15 -26.78 -29.45 -18.07
N ILE A 16 -25.84 -29.07 -18.90
CA ILE A 16 -24.56 -28.50 -18.43
C ILE A 16 -24.88 -27.09 -17.97
N GLY A 17 -25.17 -26.95 -16.68
CA GLY A 17 -25.25 -25.66 -16.01
C GLY A 17 -23.86 -25.01 -16.09
N SER A 18 -23.68 -24.08 -17.02
CA SER A 18 -22.54 -23.17 -17.01
C SER A 18 -22.64 -22.29 -15.75
N LEU A 19 -21.93 -22.72 -14.70
CA LEU A 19 -21.62 -21.86 -13.57
C LEU A 19 -20.72 -20.75 -14.10
N SER A 20 -21.34 -19.65 -14.55
CA SER A 20 -20.65 -18.41 -14.75
C SER A 20 -20.16 -17.94 -13.38
N PHE A 21 -18.92 -18.29 -13.04
CA PHE A 21 -18.19 -17.58 -12.00
C PHE A 21 -18.03 -16.14 -12.49
N THR A 22 -19.02 -15.31 -12.18
CA THR A 22 -18.80 -13.87 -12.12
C THR A 22 -17.77 -13.67 -11.02
N GLY A 23 -16.49 -13.62 -11.40
CA GLY A 23 -15.43 -13.20 -10.51
C GLY A 23 -15.85 -11.83 -9.98
N ILE A 24 -16.28 -11.78 -8.73
CA ILE A 24 -16.37 -10.55 -7.99
C ILE A 24 -14.94 -10.00 -8.03
N LYS A 25 -14.69 -9.02 -8.91
CA LYS A 25 -13.50 -8.17 -8.78
C LYS A 25 -13.67 -7.50 -7.43
N ALA A 26 -13.06 -8.06 -6.41
CA ALA A 26 -12.86 -7.33 -5.17
C ALA A 26 -12.16 -6.03 -5.61
N ASP A 27 -12.78 -4.89 -5.38
CA ASP A 27 -12.15 -3.59 -5.58
C ASP A 27 -10.88 -3.59 -4.74
N THR A 28 -9.75 -3.84 -5.41
CA THR A 28 -8.47 -3.94 -4.73
C THR A 28 -8.03 -2.51 -4.43
N VAL A 29 -8.08 -2.13 -3.15
CA VAL A 29 -7.66 -0.82 -2.68
C VAL A 29 -6.15 -0.67 -2.90
N PRO A 30 -5.70 0.29 -3.73
CA PRO A 30 -4.29 0.49 -4.00
C PRO A 30 -3.58 1.17 -2.83
N PHE A 31 -2.29 0.85 -2.69
CA PHE A 31 -1.37 1.61 -1.85
C PHE A 31 -0.79 2.78 -2.64
N LYS A 32 -0.80 3.96 -2.03
CA LYS A 32 -0.25 5.19 -2.62
C LYS A 32 0.80 5.79 -1.70
N THR A 33 1.73 6.52 -2.27
CA THR A 33 2.78 7.22 -1.51
C THR A 33 2.19 8.35 -0.68
N LYS A 34 2.67 8.46 0.56
CA LYS A 34 2.39 9.57 1.48
C LYS A 34 3.56 10.54 1.47
N GLY A 35 3.29 11.79 1.13
CA GLY A 35 4.31 12.84 1.08
C GLY A 35 5.18 12.74 -0.18
N GLN A 36 6.44 12.31 -0.06
CA GLN A 36 7.36 12.16 -1.20
C GLN A 36 6.81 11.16 -2.21
N GLN A 37 6.58 11.62 -3.43
CA GLN A 37 5.93 10.83 -4.49
C GLN A 37 6.89 9.87 -5.20
N SER A 38 8.17 10.21 -5.28
CA SER A 38 9.19 9.44 -5.98
C SER A 38 10.58 9.61 -5.38
N VAL A 39 11.42 8.62 -5.61
CA VAL A 39 12.87 8.68 -5.35
C VAL A 39 13.58 8.51 -6.69
N PRO A 40 14.52 9.39 -7.06
CA PRO A 40 15.23 9.28 -8.33
C PRO A 40 15.89 7.90 -8.48
N GLY A 41 15.76 7.29 -9.66
CA GLY A 41 16.36 5.97 -9.93
C GLY A 41 15.61 4.78 -9.31
N VAL A 42 14.49 5.02 -8.60
CA VAL A 42 13.68 3.94 -8.01
C VAL A 42 12.30 3.88 -8.67
N THR A 43 11.89 2.67 -9.01
CA THR A 43 10.52 2.38 -9.47
C THR A 43 9.93 1.29 -8.59
N VAL A 44 8.77 1.56 -8.00
CA VAL A 44 8.00 0.56 -7.25
C VAL A 44 6.80 0.17 -8.08
N VAL A 45 6.63 -1.12 -8.34
CA VAL A 45 5.45 -1.62 -9.04
C VAL A 45 4.23 -1.41 -8.15
N PRO A 46 3.12 -0.86 -8.66
CA PRO A 46 1.90 -0.67 -7.89
C PRO A 46 1.45 -1.96 -7.20
N PHE A 47 1.06 -1.85 -5.95
CA PHE A 47 0.58 -2.96 -5.14
C PHE A 47 -0.67 -2.56 -4.35
N ASN A 48 -1.44 -3.54 -3.90
CA ASN A 48 -2.77 -3.35 -3.33
C ASN A 48 -2.89 -4.03 -1.96
N VAL A 49 -3.98 -3.74 -1.28
CA VAL A 49 -4.43 -4.53 -0.13
C VAL A 49 -4.55 -6.00 -0.54
N GLY A 50 -4.08 -6.91 0.31
CA GLY A 50 -3.99 -8.33 0.02
C GLY A 50 -2.69 -8.76 -0.67
N SER A 51 -1.84 -7.82 -1.12
CA SER A 51 -0.52 -8.18 -1.68
C SER A 51 0.38 -8.80 -0.61
N ASN A 52 1.08 -9.86 -0.97
CA ASN A 52 2.08 -10.55 -0.14
C ASN A 52 3.52 -10.32 -0.62
N SER A 53 3.69 -9.53 -1.67
CA SER A 53 5.00 -9.13 -2.18
C SER A 53 4.95 -7.74 -2.81
N ILE A 54 6.10 -7.04 -2.84
CA ILE A 54 6.26 -5.74 -3.47
C ILE A 54 7.48 -5.81 -4.38
N GLN A 55 7.31 -5.44 -5.64
CA GLN A 55 8.40 -5.41 -6.60
C GLN A 55 8.99 -4.00 -6.69
N VAL A 56 10.31 -3.93 -6.62
CA VAL A 56 11.08 -2.69 -6.67
C VAL A 56 12.17 -2.83 -7.71
N LYS A 57 12.38 -1.78 -8.48
CA LYS A 57 13.51 -1.64 -9.38
C LYS A 57 14.30 -0.41 -8.98
N LEU A 58 15.59 -0.58 -8.79
CA LEU A 58 16.55 0.47 -8.46
C LEU A 58 17.86 0.22 -9.23
N GLU A 59 18.94 0.87 -8.88
CA GLU A 59 20.24 0.59 -9.48
C GLU A 59 20.69 -0.86 -9.21
N PRO A 60 21.50 -1.45 -10.10
CA PRO A 60 22.08 -2.78 -9.90
C PRO A 60 22.76 -2.88 -8.54
N HIS A 61 22.47 -3.97 -7.83
CA HIS A 61 23.08 -4.26 -6.52
C HIS A 61 22.73 -3.29 -5.37
N GLY A 62 21.91 -2.27 -5.58
CA GLY A 62 21.39 -1.41 -4.52
C GLY A 62 20.59 -2.18 -3.48
N TYR A 63 20.24 -1.54 -2.37
CA TYR A 63 19.57 -2.16 -1.24
C TYR A 63 18.18 -1.61 -1.02
N VAL A 64 17.25 -2.49 -0.64
CA VAL A 64 15.87 -2.16 -0.27
C VAL A 64 15.60 -2.66 1.15
N TYR A 65 15.41 -1.74 2.07
CA TYR A 65 15.03 -2.05 3.44
C TYR A 65 13.55 -1.74 3.63
N THR A 66 12.79 -2.72 4.10
CA THR A 66 11.34 -2.62 4.21
C THR A 66 10.91 -2.71 5.67
N SER A 67 9.96 -1.86 6.05
CA SER A 67 9.21 -2.04 7.30
C SER A 67 7.71 -1.93 7.04
N VAL A 68 6.93 -2.68 7.82
CA VAL A 68 5.47 -2.61 7.86
C VAL A 68 5.08 -2.22 9.27
N ASN A 69 4.32 -1.13 9.41
CA ASN A 69 3.92 -0.56 10.71
C ASN A 69 5.11 -0.27 11.65
N GLY A 70 6.27 0.10 11.07
CA GLY A 70 7.50 0.34 11.81
C GLY A 70 8.31 -0.93 12.14
N GLU A 71 7.75 -2.13 11.96
CA GLU A 71 8.47 -3.39 12.14
C GLU A 71 9.31 -3.71 10.90
N LYS A 72 10.62 -3.84 11.07
CA LYS A 72 11.54 -4.17 9.98
C LYS A 72 11.37 -5.61 9.51
N ILE A 73 11.27 -5.81 8.20
CA ILE A 73 11.30 -7.13 7.57
C ILE A 73 12.76 -7.61 7.55
N LYS A 74 13.05 -8.65 8.31
CA LYS A 74 14.37 -9.28 8.29
C LYS A 74 14.45 -10.26 7.12
N VAL A 75 15.44 -10.05 6.26
CA VAL A 75 15.74 -10.93 5.13
C VAL A 75 17.09 -11.60 5.39
N ALA A 76 17.11 -12.91 5.27
CA ALA A 76 18.35 -13.68 5.48
C ALA A 76 19.38 -13.39 4.37
N ASP A 77 20.64 -13.36 4.74
CA ASP A 77 21.73 -13.25 3.78
C ASP A 77 21.78 -14.47 2.85
N LYS A 78 22.19 -14.24 1.62
CA LYS A 78 22.42 -15.29 0.62
C LYS A 78 23.88 -15.70 0.66
N GLU A 79 24.12 -17.00 0.80
CA GLU A 79 25.46 -17.56 0.74
C GLU A 79 25.78 -18.01 -0.68
N PHE A 80 26.93 -17.62 -1.17
CA PHE A 80 27.47 -18.03 -2.46
C PHE A 80 28.76 -18.80 -2.24
N LYS A 81 28.94 -19.88 -3.02
CA LYS A 81 30.13 -20.74 -2.98
C LYS A 81 30.62 -20.94 -4.39
N LEU A 82 31.84 -20.48 -4.66
CA LEU A 82 32.58 -20.80 -5.87
C LEU A 82 33.49 -21.97 -5.55
N LYS A 83 33.33 -23.08 -6.24
CA LYS A 83 34.27 -24.20 -6.18
C LYS A 83 35.08 -24.26 -7.48
N CYS A 84 36.40 -24.18 -7.35
CA CYS A 84 37.29 -24.29 -8.50
C CYS A 84 37.49 -25.76 -8.84
N THR A 85 37.06 -26.17 -10.02
CA THR A 85 37.31 -27.52 -10.57
C THR A 85 38.75 -27.67 -11.03
N TYR A 86 39.16 -28.89 -11.29
CA TYR A 86 40.52 -29.17 -11.86
C TYR A 86 40.73 -28.43 -13.21
N THR A 87 39.71 -28.37 -14.03
CA THR A 87 39.73 -27.66 -15.31
C THR A 87 39.89 -26.15 -15.11
N ASP A 88 39.19 -25.56 -14.15
CA ASP A 88 39.31 -24.12 -13.83
C ASP A 88 40.73 -23.78 -13.38
N LYS A 89 41.38 -24.67 -12.57
CA LYS A 89 42.76 -24.49 -12.12
C LYS A 89 43.78 -24.62 -13.25
N GLN A 90 43.47 -25.38 -14.30
CA GLN A 90 44.34 -25.45 -15.50
C GLN A 90 44.26 -24.18 -16.36
N ILE A 91 43.07 -23.54 -16.42
CA ILE A 91 42.85 -22.33 -17.20
C ILE A 91 43.26 -21.10 -16.39
N TYR A 92 42.92 -21.09 -15.10
CA TYR A 92 43.18 -19.99 -14.17
C TYR A 92 44.01 -20.53 -12.98
N SER A 93 45.31 -20.35 -13.02
CA SER A 93 46.24 -20.89 -12.01
C SER A 93 45.98 -20.40 -10.58
N ASP A 94 45.30 -19.27 -10.43
CA ASP A 94 44.96 -18.62 -9.18
C ASP A 94 43.50 -18.89 -8.72
N CYS A 95 42.78 -19.79 -9.42
CA CYS A 95 41.42 -20.16 -9.01
C CYS A 95 41.42 -20.83 -7.64
N GLN A 96 40.75 -20.24 -6.67
CA GLN A 96 40.59 -20.74 -5.31
C GLN A 96 39.08 -20.85 -4.94
N ASP A 97 38.76 -21.83 -4.14
CA ASP A 97 37.45 -21.94 -3.55
C ASP A 97 37.13 -20.69 -2.72
N ARG A 98 36.02 -20.06 -2.98
CA ARG A 98 35.59 -18.85 -2.26
C ARG A 98 34.17 -18.99 -1.77
N GLU A 99 33.94 -18.53 -0.57
CA GLU A 99 32.61 -18.40 0.02
C GLU A 99 32.39 -16.94 0.41
N TRP A 100 31.23 -16.39 0.06
CA TRP A 100 30.86 -15.02 0.48
C TRP A 100 29.38 -14.93 0.75
N LYS A 101 28.98 -13.97 1.58
CA LYS A 101 27.60 -13.67 1.91
C LYS A 101 27.20 -12.34 1.27
N VAL A 102 25.99 -12.31 0.73
CA VAL A 102 25.38 -11.11 0.18
C VAL A 102 24.09 -10.85 0.96
N SER A 103 23.89 -9.62 1.39
CA SER A 103 22.67 -9.23 2.10
C SER A 103 21.43 -9.63 1.31
N GLY A 104 20.48 -10.24 2.01
CA GLY A 104 19.17 -10.57 1.42
C GLY A 104 18.37 -9.36 0.97
N ASN A 105 18.72 -8.15 1.44
CA ASN A 105 18.11 -6.89 1.01
C ASN A 105 18.69 -6.32 -0.29
N ARG A 106 19.69 -6.96 -0.88
CA ARG A 106 20.38 -6.49 -2.09
C ARG A 106 19.61 -6.88 -3.35
N ALA A 107 19.42 -5.93 -4.26
CA ALA A 107 18.87 -6.15 -5.59
C ALA A 107 19.82 -7.00 -6.46
N ASP A 108 19.28 -7.61 -7.50
CA ASP A 108 20.08 -8.38 -8.47
C ASP A 108 20.92 -7.49 -9.39
N GLY A 109 21.67 -8.10 -10.29
CA GLY A 109 22.50 -7.39 -11.28
C GLY A 109 21.70 -6.58 -12.32
N SER A 110 20.39 -6.72 -12.37
CA SER A 110 19.48 -5.94 -13.19
C SER A 110 18.73 -4.86 -12.40
N GLY A 111 19.01 -4.75 -11.09
CA GLY A 111 18.37 -3.81 -10.19
C GLY A 111 16.97 -4.23 -9.71
N ASN A 112 16.56 -5.47 -9.94
CA ASN A 112 15.26 -5.94 -9.47
C ASN A 112 15.36 -6.48 -8.04
N TYR A 113 14.38 -6.13 -7.24
CA TYR A 113 14.21 -6.65 -5.89
C TYR A 113 12.75 -6.96 -5.60
N THR A 114 12.49 -8.09 -4.94
CA THR A 114 11.14 -8.46 -4.51
C THR A 114 11.12 -8.59 -2.99
N VAL A 115 10.37 -7.69 -2.36
CA VAL A 115 10.06 -7.78 -0.93
C VAL A 115 9.06 -8.90 -0.73
N GLN A 116 9.38 -9.89 0.08
CA GLN A 116 8.42 -10.91 0.52
C GLN A 116 7.86 -10.52 1.87
N LEU A 117 6.54 -10.42 1.95
CA LEU A 117 5.83 -10.07 3.17
C LEU A 117 5.44 -11.34 3.92
N LYS A 118 5.50 -11.31 5.24
CA LYS A 118 5.10 -12.45 6.09
C LYS A 118 3.59 -12.68 6.07
N LYS A 119 2.82 -11.64 5.83
CA LYS A 119 1.35 -11.63 5.78
C LYS A 119 0.91 -10.73 4.63
N PRO A 120 -0.24 -11.00 4.01
CA PRO A 120 -0.85 -10.06 3.07
C PRO A 120 -1.09 -8.70 3.73
N LEU A 121 -0.89 -7.62 2.97
CA LEU A 121 -1.13 -6.25 3.44
C LEU A 121 -2.62 -6.02 3.70
N THR A 122 -2.92 -5.28 4.75
CA THR A 122 -4.26 -4.81 5.12
C THR A 122 -4.41 -3.31 4.83
N GLU A 123 -5.64 -2.79 4.86
CA GLU A 123 -5.92 -1.36 4.66
C GLU A 123 -5.24 -0.47 5.71
N GLU A 124 -4.98 -1.00 6.90
CA GLU A 124 -4.38 -0.27 8.03
C GLU A 124 -2.86 -0.25 8.00
N ASP A 125 -2.24 -1.01 7.11
CA ASP A 125 -0.79 -1.12 7.08
C ASP A 125 -0.13 0.13 6.48
N ILE A 126 1.01 0.48 7.06
CA ILE A 126 1.93 1.50 6.56
C ILE A 126 3.20 0.81 6.13
N VAL A 127 3.51 0.88 4.84
CA VAL A 127 4.71 0.28 4.27
C VAL A 127 5.75 1.36 4.05
N THR A 128 6.94 1.20 4.62
CA THR A 128 8.08 2.07 4.36
C THR A 128 9.16 1.29 3.62
N LEU A 129 9.55 1.81 2.47
CA LEU A 129 10.67 1.32 1.68
C LEU A 129 11.80 2.34 1.77
N SER A 130 12.97 1.92 2.23
CA SER A 130 14.17 2.75 2.31
C SER A 130 15.22 2.20 1.35
N PHE A 131 15.90 3.08 0.64
CA PHE A 131 16.80 2.72 -0.46
C PHE A 131 18.22 3.14 -0.15
N ALA A 132 19.16 2.27 -0.48
CA ALA A 132 20.57 2.57 -0.44
C ALA A 132 21.24 2.09 -1.73
N ASP A 133 22.34 2.73 -2.12
CA ASP A 133 23.15 2.36 -3.28
C ASP A 133 23.92 1.05 -3.08
N ASP A 134 24.73 0.63 -4.04
CA ASP A 134 25.54 -0.59 -3.96
C ASP A 134 26.63 -0.51 -2.87
N GLY A 135 27.04 0.69 -2.46
CA GLY A 135 27.88 0.95 -1.30
C GLY A 135 27.15 0.97 0.03
N ASN A 136 25.82 0.73 0.01
CA ASN A 136 24.91 0.81 1.15
C ASN A 136 24.79 2.21 1.77
N PHE A 137 24.96 3.28 0.95
CA PHE A 137 24.68 4.65 1.37
C PHE A 137 23.20 4.97 1.11
N TYR A 138 22.52 5.40 2.16
CA TYR A 138 21.09 5.78 2.09
C TYR A 138 20.89 6.99 1.16
N PHE A 139 19.91 6.93 0.25
CA PHE A 139 19.56 8.04 -0.64
C PHE A 139 18.07 8.39 -0.71
N GLY A 140 17.20 7.61 -0.08
CA GLY A 140 15.78 7.98 -0.05
C GLY A 140 14.86 6.95 0.58
N LYS A 141 13.62 7.38 0.81
CA LYS A 141 12.56 6.50 1.30
C LYS A 141 11.21 6.85 0.68
N LEU A 142 10.35 5.87 0.55
CA LEU A 142 8.94 6.02 0.19
C LEU A 142 8.08 5.42 1.30
N VAL A 143 7.02 6.11 1.66
CA VAL A 143 6.02 5.63 2.62
C VAL A 143 4.73 5.42 1.87
N TYR A 144 4.12 4.27 2.02
CA TYR A 144 2.87 3.89 1.38
C TYR A 144 1.78 3.65 2.42
N GLU A 145 0.60 4.17 2.15
CA GLU A 145 -0.63 3.90 2.88
C GLU A 145 -1.73 3.51 1.89
N SER A 146 -2.76 2.79 2.33
CA SER A 146 -3.91 2.50 1.48
C SER A 146 -4.60 3.80 1.06
N GLU A 147 -5.15 3.86 -0.14
CA GLU A 147 -5.87 5.03 -0.64
C GLU A 147 -7.04 5.40 0.28
N LYS A 148 -7.72 4.41 0.83
CA LYS A 148 -8.81 4.61 1.80
C LYS A 148 -8.32 5.34 3.05
N LYS A 149 -7.20 4.87 3.64
CA LYS A 149 -6.61 5.48 4.84
C LYS A 149 -6.17 6.92 4.58
N GLN A 150 -5.59 7.21 3.40
CA GLN A 150 -5.24 8.58 3.02
C GLN A 150 -6.48 9.47 2.91
N THR A 151 -7.55 8.97 2.31
CA THR A 151 -8.82 9.72 2.18
C THR A 151 -9.42 10.05 3.54
N GLU A 152 -9.47 9.07 4.45
CA GLU A 152 -9.94 9.28 5.82
C GLU A 152 -9.09 10.29 6.59
N HIS A 153 -7.77 10.28 6.39
CA HIS A 153 -6.87 11.25 7.01
C HIS A 153 -7.11 12.67 6.51
N LEU A 154 -7.28 12.82 5.18
CA LEU A 154 -7.59 14.11 4.57
C LEU A 154 -8.94 14.66 5.03
N GLN A 155 -9.96 13.81 5.14
CA GLN A 155 -11.27 14.21 5.66
C GLN A 155 -11.18 14.70 7.11
N LYS A 156 -10.49 13.97 7.98
CA LYS A 156 -10.27 14.38 9.38
C LYS A 156 -9.50 15.70 9.48
N GLU A 157 -8.49 15.90 8.64
CA GLU A 157 -7.76 17.19 8.61
C GLU A 157 -8.67 18.36 8.17
N GLN A 158 -9.53 18.13 7.16
CA GLN A 158 -10.48 19.13 6.73
C GLN A 158 -11.49 19.48 7.82
N GLU A 159 -12.10 18.46 8.45
CA GLU A 159 -13.02 18.66 9.57
C GLU A 159 -12.37 19.43 10.74
N THR A 160 -11.09 19.14 11.02
CA THR A 160 -10.37 19.85 12.08
C THR A 160 -10.15 21.32 11.72
N LYS A 161 -9.71 21.60 10.49
CA LYS A 161 -9.52 22.99 9.99
C LYS A 161 -10.82 23.77 9.96
N GLU A 162 -11.93 23.12 9.54
CA GLU A 162 -13.24 23.76 9.55
C GLU A 162 -13.71 24.10 10.96
N LYS A 163 -13.49 23.20 11.93
CA LYS A 163 -13.77 23.47 13.35
C LYS A 163 -12.94 24.62 13.90
N GLU A 164 -11.63 24.61 13.65
CA GLU A 164 -10.73 25.70 14.08
C GLU A 164 -11.12 27.05 13.47
N TYR A 165 -11.50 27.04 12.18
CA TYR A 165 -11.98 28.22 11.49
C TYR A 165 -13.31 28.74 12.10
N ALA A 166 -14.28 27.83 12.33
CA ALA A 166 -15.55 28.19 12.95
C ALA A 166 -15.35 28.73 14.38
N GLU A 167 -14.49 28.13 15.19
CA GLU A 167 -14.14 28.64 16.53
C GLU A 167 -13.47 30.01 16.46
N GLY A 168 -12.58 30.22 15.47
CA GLY A 168 -11.93 31.51 15.25
C GLY A 168 -12.92 32.63 14.89
N LEU A 169 -13.92 32.31 14.01
CA LEU A 169 -14.99 33.24 13.70
C LEU A 169 -15.85 33.54 14.91
N PHE A 170 -16.21 32.52 15.68
CA PHE A 170 -17.00 32.69 16.90
C PHE A 170 -16.29 33.57 17.94
N LYS A 171 -15.00 33.36 18.17
CA LYS A 171 -14.20 34.22 19.07
C LYS A 171 -14.16 35.69 18.62
N ARG A 172 -13.96 35.93 17.31
CA ARG A 172 -13.99 37.30 16.76
C ARG A 172 -15.36 37.96 16.93
N SER A 173 -16.46 37.22 16.71
CA SER A 173 -17.79 37.79 16.89
C SER A 173 -18.05 38.19 18.35
N ILE A 174 -17.59 37.39 19.33
CA ILE A 174 -17.67 37.72 20.74
C ILE A 174 -16.82 38.94 21.11
N GLU A 175 -15.60 39.05 20.56
CA GLU A 175 -14.72 40.21 20.81
C GLU A 175 -15.29 41.48 20.19
N GLU A 176 -15.93 41.43 19.01
CA GLU A 176 -16.60 42.57 18.40
C GLU A 176 -17.86 42.98 19.18
N GLU A 177 -18.61 42.04 19.74
CA GLU A 177 -19.78 42.34 20.58
C GLU A 177 -19.37 42.98 21.93
N ASN A 178 -18.29 42.53 22.54
CA ASN A 178 -17.80 43.13 23.77
C ASN A 178 -17.34 44.59 23.61
N ASN A 179 -16.98 44.98 22.39
CA ASN A 179 -16.59 46.37 22.05
C ASN A 179 -17.78 47.25 21.59
N LYS A 180 -18.94 46.69 21.33
CA LYS A 180 -20.18 47.41 20.97
C LYS A 180 -21.24 47.14 22.02
N THR A 181 -21.70 48.23 22.72
CA THR A 181 -22.79 48.25 23.70
C THR A 181 -24.15 47.80 23.08
N TRP A 182 -24.28 46.51 22.72
CA TRP A 182 -25.46 45.93 22.06
C TRP A 182 -25.93 44.68 22.80
N ARG A 183 -26.27 44.83 24.07
CA ARG A 183 -26.59 43.68 24.89
C ARG A 183 -27.92 42.99 24.66
N ASP A 184 -28.89 43.59 24.00
CA ASP A 184 -30.29 43.13 24.08
C ASP A 184 -30.94 42.64 22.77
N THR A 185 -30.32 42.81 21.58
CA THR A 185 -30.99 42.45 20.33
C THR A 185 -30.45 41.19 19.64
N VAL A 186 -29.27 40.69 20.03
CA VAL A 186 -28.58 39.63 19.30
C VAL A 186 -28.78 38.23 19.90
N ARG A 187 -29.21 38.16 21.16
CA ARG A 187 -29.38 36.90 21.88
C ARG A 187 -30.42 35.94 21.23
N ASP A 188 -31.49 36.50 20.72
CA ASP A 188 -32.61 35.70 20.11
C ASP A 188 -32.28 35.26 18.66
N SER A 189 -31.51 36.08 17.91
CA SER A 189 -31.17 35.78 16.51
C SER A 189 -30.10 34.68 16.39
N PHE A 190 -29.16 34.57 17.36
CA PHE A 190 -28.11 33.56 17.34
C PHE A 190 -28.60 32.16 17.68
N GLN A 191 -29.60 32.07 18.53
CA GLN A 191 -30.16 30.78 18.95
C GLN A 191 -30.86 30.07 17.77
N ASP A 192 -31.56 30.81 16.94
CA ASP A 192 -32.28 30.28 15.77
C ASP A 192 -31.30 29.84 14.65
N THR A 193 -30.23 30.59 14.44
CA THR A 193 -29.20 30.27 13.43
C THR A 193 -28.41 29.00 13.78
N TRP A 194 -28.08 28.83 15.07
CA TRP A 194 -27.40 27.65 15.57
C TRP A 194 -28.22 26.38 15.44
N TRP A 195 -29.52 26.43 15.74
CA TRP A 195 -30.42 25.28 15.59
C TRP A 195 -30.66 24.90 14.14
N ASN A 196 -30.70 25.85 13.22
CA ASN A 196 -30.85 25.63 11.80
C ASN A 196 -29.57 24.95 11.20
N LEU A 197 -28.39 25.37 11.62
CA LEU A 197 -27.12 24.76 11.17
C LEU A 197 -27.00 23.32 11.66
N LYS A 198 -27.37 23.05 12.91
CA LYS A 198 -27.34 21.71 13.49
C LYS A 198 -28.33 20.75 12.83
N SER A 199 -29.51 21.21 12.44
CA SER A 199 -30.52 20.41 11.76
C SER A 199 -30.12 20.07 10.30
N TRP A 200 -29.34 20.95 9.67
CA TRP A 200 -28.82 20.70 8.31
C TRP A 200 -27.69 19.68 8.29
N TRP A 201 -26.95 19.53 9.40
CA TRP A 201 -25.84 18.59 9.51
C TRP A 201 -26.25 17.19 10.02
N SER A 202 -27.46 17.01 10.52
CA SER A 202 -27.95 15.72 11.09
C SER A 202 -28.91 14.98 10.16
N ASN A 203 -29.09 15.41 8.91
CA ASN A 203 -29.74 14.70 7.81
C ASN A 203 -28.70 14.32 6.75
#